data_546c06cf1480fc7d2a8b94e7dbbef15c
#
_entry.id   546c06cf1480fc7d2a8b94e7dbbef15c
#
_cell.length_a   1.000
_cell.length_b   1.000
_cell.length_c   1.000
_cell.angle_alpha   90.00
_cell.angle_beta   90.00
_cell.angle_gamma   90.00
#
_symmetry.space_group_name_H-M   'P 1'
#
loop_
_entity.id
_entity.type
_entity.pdbx_description
1 polymer ?
#
loop_
_entity_poly.entity_id
_entity_poly.type
_entity_poly.pdbx_seq_one_letter_code
_entity_poly.pdbx_strand_id
1 'polypeptide(L)'
;TDVTLFTARKTLVKEVRHVFDFIEKPYLPVKFKELLVSPNDMRSKLLKLIEEEVKNARKQKTARILGKVNHITDRTLIAKLYEASAAGVKIDLVVRGNCSIVTGIPGISENIRINGIIDRYLEHSRIFIFENAGDMICLTGSADWMPRNLDNRIEVLTPCLLYTSDA
;
A
#
# COMPACT_ATOMS: atom_id res chain seq x y z
N THR A 1 -15.14 3.56 10.13
CA THR A 1 -14.05 4.27 10.83
C THR A 1 -12.99 4.72 9.83
N ASP A 2 -12.54 5.97 9.95
CA ASP A 2 -11.47 6.55 9.16
C ASP A 2 -10.29 6.92 10.07
N VAL A 3 -9.11 7.03 9.47
CA VAL A 3 -7.89 7.47 10.15
C VAL A 3 -7.58 8.89 9.73
N THR A 4 -7.34 9.77 10.69
CA THR A 4 -6.91 11.15 10.46
C THR A 4 -5.50 11.33 10.97
N LEU A 5 -4.61 11.81 10.10
CA LEU A 5 -3.22 12.11 10.46
C LEU A 5 -3.06 13.61 10.70
N PHE A 6 -2.58 13.97 11.89
CA PHE A 6 -2.13 15.33 12.20
C PHE A 6 -0.61 15.36 12.22
N THR A 7 -0.01 16.23 11.41
CA THR A 7 1.44 16.34 11.34
C THR A 7 1.90 17.78 11.14
N ALA A 8 3.02 18.15 11.78
CA ALA A 8 3.75 19.40 11.54
C ALA A 8 5.06 19.17 10.77
N ARG A 9 5.33 17.96 10.30
CA ARG A 9 6.54 17.63 9.54
C ARG A 9 6.57 18.42 8.24
N LYS A 10 7.52 19.36 8.14
CA LYS A 10 7.61 20.33 7.04
C LYS A 10 7.68 19.68 5.64
N THR A 11 8.36 18.53 5.53
CA THR A 11 8.49 17.80 4.27
C THR A 11 7.14 17.25 3.80
N LEU A 12 6.36 16.62 4.68
CA LEU A 12 5.02 16.14 4.36
C LEU A 12 4.04 17.29 4.05
N VAL A 13 4.05 18.34 4.88
CA VAL A 13 3.19 19.52 4.66
C VAL A 13 3.46 20.17 3.31
N LYS A 14 4.74 20.25 2.91
CA LYS A 14 5.13 20.74 1.58
C LYS A 14 4.58 19.84 0.46
N GLU A 15 4.68 18.52 0.60
CA GLU A 15 4.18 17.59 -0.40
C GLU A 15 2.65 17.58 -0.48
N VAL A 16 1.94 17.76 0.66
CA VAL A 16 0.50 17.96 0.65
C VAL A 16 0.12 19.19 -0.19
N ARG A 17 0.86 20.30 -0.07
CA ARG A 17 0.65 21.47 -0.94
C ARG A 17 0.86 21.11 -2.42
N HIS A 18 1.88 20.33 -2.74
CA HIS A 18 2.10 19.86 -4.11
C HIS A 18 0.96 18.98 -4.64
N VAL A 19 0.22 18.27 -3.76
CA VAL A 19 -1.00 17.55 -4.18
C VAL A 19 -2.05 18.53 -4.65
N PHE A 20 -2.28 19.65 -3.95
CA PHE A 20 -3.22 20.68 -4.39
C PHE A 20 -2.75 21.36 -5.69
N ASP A 21 -1.46 21.66 -5.82
CA ASP A 21 -0.89 22.18 -7.07
C ASP A 21 -1.13 21.19 -8.24
N PHE A 22 -1.00 19.89 -7.99
CA PHE A 22 -1.28 18.84 -8.98
C PHE A 22 -2.78 18.75 -9.34
N ILE A 23 -3.69 18.98 -8.39
CA ILE A 23 -5.13 19.04 -8.65
C ILE A 23 -5.46 20.22 -9.57
N GLU A 24 -4.87 21.37 -9.28
CA GLU A 24 -5.13 22.59 -10.07
C GLU A 24 -4.48 22.55 -11.47
N LYS A 25 -3.29 21.93 -11.55
CA LYS A 25 -2.46 21.93 -12.76
C LYS A 25 -1.90 20.53 -13.07
N PRO A 26 -2.76 19.56 -13.43
CA PRO A 26 -2.36 18.15 -13.58
C PRO A 26 -1.37 17.90 -14.73
N TYR A 27 -1.18 18.88 -15.61
CA TYR A 27 -0.23 18.85 -16.71
C TYR A 27 1.21 19.21 -16.30
N LEU A 28 1.41 19.74 -15.09
CA LEU A 28 2.76 20.04 -14.58
C LEU A 28 3.35 18.80 -13.91
N PRO A 29 4.62 18.47 -14.20
CA PRO A 29 5.28 17.35 -13.57
C PRO A 29 5.53 17.65 -12.09
N VAL A 30 4.97 16.84 -11.21
CA VAL A 30 5.20 16.91 -9.77
C VAL A 30 5.88 15.63 -9.30
N LYS A 31 6.87 15.75 -8.42
CA LYS A 31 7.56 14.61 -7.80
C LYS A 31 7.27 14.60 -6.31
N PHE A 32 6.85 13.44 -5.83
CA PHE A 32 6.62 13.17 -4.41
C PHE A 32 7.73 12.25 -3.89
N LYS A 33 8.35 12.58 -2.76
CA LYS A 33 9.39 11.75 -2.12
C LYS A 33 8.80 10.84 -1.07
N GLU A 34 7.95 11.39 -0.21
CA GLU A 34 7.34 10.71 0.94
C GLU A 34 5.94 10.21 0.62
N LEU A 35 5.10 11.03 0.00
CA LEU A 35 3.76 10.65 -0.39
C LEU A 35 3.76 9.72 -1.62
N LEU A 36 2.79 8.80 -1.65
CA LEU A 36 2.45 8.08 -2.86
C LEU A 36 1.15 8.68 -3.38
N VAL A 37 1.19 9.23 -4.58
CA VAL A 37 0.05 9.97 -5.15
C VAL A 37 -0.42 9.33 -6.45
N SER A 38 -1.70 9.04 -6.54
CA SER A 38 -2.35 8.57 -7.75
C SER A 38 -2.97 9.75 -8.52
N PRO A 39 -2.98 9.72 -9.85
CA PRO A 39 -2.43 8.70 -10.76
C PRO A 39 -0.91 8.87 -11.06
N ASN A 40 -0.20 9.71 -10.31
CA ASN A 40 1.18 10.11 -10.61
C ASN A 40 2.18 8.95 -10.45
N ASP A 41 2.41 8.46 -9.22
CA ASP A 41 3.49 7.51 -8.93
C ASP A 41 3.10 6.38 -7.95
N MET A 42 1.89 6.39 -7.41
CA MET A 42 1.46 5.44 -6.38
C MET A 42 1.64 3.99 -6.81
N ARG A 43 1.14 3.60 -7.99
CA ARG A 43 1.27 2.23 -8.51
C ARG A 43 2.74 1.80 -8.58
N SER A 44 3.59 2.63 -9.17
CA SER A 44 5.00 2.30 -9.36
C SER A 44 5.76 2.19 -8.02
N LYS A 45 5.42 3.00 -7.05
CA LYS A 45 5.99 2.93 -5.70
C LYS A 45 5.51 1.70 -4.94
N LEU A 46 4.22 1.35 -5.00
CA LEU A 46 3.70 0.12 -4.40
C LEU A 46 4.37 -1.13 -4.99
N LEU A 47 4.51 -1.19 -6.32
CA LEU A 47 5.21 -2.30 -6.98
C LEU A 47 6.67 -2.41 -6.52
N LYS A 48 7.36 -1.28 -6.32
CA LYS A 48 8.73 -1.27 -5.80
C LYS A 48 8.80 -1.77 -4.36
N LEU A 49 7.87 -1.39 -3.49
CA LEU A 49 7.81 -1.87 -2.12
C LEU A 49 7.60 -3.40 -2.08
N ILE A 50 6.69 -3.94 -2.90
CA ILE A 50 6.50 -5.39 -3.00
C ILE A 50 7.77 -6.06 -3.55
N GLU A 51 8.43 -5.46 -4.55
CA GLU A 51 9.69 -5.98 -5.11
C GLU A 51 10.82 -6.02 -4.08
N GLU A 52 10.92 -5.04 -3.19
CA GLU A 52 11.92 -5.08 -2.09
C GLU A 52 11.63 -6.24 -1.13
N GLU A 53 10.37 -6.53 -0.81
CA GLU A 53 10.03 -7.72 -0.02
C GLU A 53 10.44 -9.03 -0.74
N VAL A 54 10.23 -9.12 -2.06
CA VAL A 54 10.70 -10.26 -2.88
C VAL A 54 12.21 -10.42 -2.77
N LYS A 55 12.97 -9.33 -2.90
CA LYS A 55 14.44 -9.35 -2.77
C LYS A 55 14.88 -9.75 -1.36
N ASN A 56 14.18 -9.28 -0.33
CA ASN A 56 14.46 -9.62 1.06
C ASN A 56 14.22 -11.12 1.30
N ALA A 57 13.09 -11.67 0.85
CA ALA A 57 12.79 -13.08 0.96
C ALA A 57 13.84 -13.96 0.25
N ARG A 58 14.23 -13.61 -0.99
CA ARG A 58 15.30 -14.32 -1.73
C ARG A 58 16.66 -14.29 -1.03
N LYS A 59 16.92 -13.26 -0.21
CA LYS A 59 18.13 -13.14 0.63
C LYS A 59 17.95 -13.75 2.02
N GLN A 60 16.87 -14.50 2.25
CA GLN A 60 16.52 -15.10 3.55
C GLN A 60 16.42 -14.10 4.70
N LYS A 61 16.07 -12.85 4.39
CA LYS A 61 15.72 -11.81 5.36
C LYS A 61 14.25 -11.87 5.69
N THR A 62 13.86 -11.26 6.80
CA THR A 62 12.44 -11.06 7.12
C THR A 62 11.73 -10.30 6.00
N ALA A 63 10.62 -10.87 5.50
CA ALA A 63 9.84 -10.31 4.42
C ALA A 63 8.35 -10.59 4.66
N ARG A 64 7.58 -9.53 4.83
CA ARG A 64 6.16 -9.64 5.12
C ARG A 64 5.40 -8.42 4.60
N ILE A 65 4.19 -8.67 4.10
CA ILE A 65 3.26 -7.62 3.71
C ILE A 65 1.97 -7.79 4.52
N LEU A 66 1.54 -6.74 5.19
CA LEU A 66 0.22 -6.64 5.81
C LEU A 66 -0.58 -5.57 5.08
N GLY A 67 -1.83 -5.85 4.77
CA GLY A 67 -2.70 -4.89 4.10
C GLY A 67 -4.12 -4.92 4.61
N LYS A 68 -4.71 -3.75 4.86
CA LYS A 68 -6.15 -3.58 5.05
C LYS A 68 -6.66 -2.64 3.99
N VAL A 69 -7.59 -3.11 3.17
CA VAL A 69 -8.19 -2.37 2.06
C VAL A 69 -9.68 -2.70 1.92
N ASN A 70 -10.41 -1.91 1.15
CA ASN A 70 -11.77 -2.29 0.82
C ASN A 70 -11.81 -3.23 -0.38
N HIS A 71 -10.99 -2.98 -1.42
CA HIS A 71 -11.02 -3.77 -2.65
C HIS A 71 -9.61 -4.02 -3.21
N ILE A 72 -9.42 -5.23 -3.77
CA ILE A 72 -8.20 -5.62 -4.49
C ILE A 72 -8.60 -6.24 -5.83
N THR A 73 -8.49 -5.49 -6.92
CA THR A 73 -8.84 -5.94 -8.29
C THR A 73 -7.80 -5.53 -9.34
N ASP A 74 -6.74 -4.81 -8.94
CA ASP A 74 -5.67 -4.42 -9.85
C ASP A 74 -4.80 -5.60 -10.25
N ARG A 75 -4.85 -5.97 -11.53
CA ARG A 75 -4.15 -7.16 -12.06
C ARG A 75 -2.64 -7.08 -11.88
N THR A 76 -2.04 -5.90 -12.03
CA THR A 76 -0.59 -5.73 -11.94
C THR A 76 -0.11 -5.93 -10.51
N LEU A 77 -0.80 -5.34 -9.52
CA LEU A 77 -0.49 -5.55 -8.11
C LEU A 77 -0.74 -7.01 -7.68
N ILE A 78 -1.84 -7.62 -8.13
CA ILE A 78 -2.15 -9.03 -7.83
C ILE A 78 -1.06 -9.95 -8.37
N ALA A 79 -0.63 -9.77 -9.63
CA ALA A 79 0.45 -10.56 -10.21
C ALA A 79 1.75 -10.42 -9.39
N LYS A 80 2.05 -9.20 -8.93
CA LYS A 80 3.22 -8.93 -8.10
C LYS A 80 3.12 -9.55 -6.70
N LEU A 81 1.92 -9.63 -6.11
CA LEU A 81 1.71 -10.35 -4.85
C LEU A 81 1.88 -11.87 -5.02
N TYR A 82 1.46 -12.44 -6.15
CA TYR A 82 1.72 -13.85 -6.45
C TYR A 82 3.22 -14.13 -6.59
N GLU A 83 3.95 -13.28 -7.29
CA GLU A 83 5.42 -13.36 -7.38
C GLU A 83 6.06 -13.30 -5.98
N ALA A 84 5.59 -12.38 -5.13
CA ALA A 84 6.09 -12.23 -3.78
C ALA A 84 5.79 -13.48 -2.93
N SER A 85 4.59 -14.03 -3.02
CA SER A 85 4.22 -15.28 -2.34
C SER A 85 5.09 -16.46 -2.79
N ALA A 86 5.29 -16.61 -4.10
CA ALA A 86 6.16 -17.66 -4.66
C ALA A 86 7.62 -17.52 -4.22
N ALA A 87 8.08 -16.28 -3.93
CA ALA A 87 9.40 -16.01 -3.38
C ALA A 87 9.51 -16.24 -1.86
N GLY A 88 8.39 -16.57 -1.18
CA GLY A 88 8.36 -16.86 0.25
C GLY A 88 7.95 -15.68 1.14
N VAL A 89 7.54 -14.54 0.57
CA VAL A 89 7.00 -13.41 1.34
C VAL A 89 5.68 -13.81 2.00
N LYS A 90 5.54 -13.58 3.30
CA LYS A 90 4.29 -13.79 4.03
C LYS A 90 3.36 -12.60 3.80
N ILE A 91 2.16 -12.86 3.30
CA ILE A 91 1.20 -11.82 2.91
C ILE A 91 -0.11 -12.06 3.65
N ASP A 92 -0.48 -11.13 4.52
CA ASP A 92 -1.72 -11.15 5.28
C ASP A 92 -2.58 -9.94 4.91
N LEU A 93 -3.75 -10.18 4.34
CA LEU A 93 -4.63 -9.12 3.86
C LEU A 93 -5.99 -9.19 4.57
N VAL A 94 -6.51 -8.01 4.90
CA VAL A 94 -7.90 -7.84 5.36
C VAL A 94 -8.64 -7.07 4.27
N VAL A 95 -9.65 -7.69 3.67
CA VAL A 95 -10.39 -7.12 2.55
C VAL A 95 -11.87 -7.06 2.88
N ARG A 96 -12.46 -5.89 2.80
CA ARG A 96 -13.88 -5.69 3.14
C ARG A 96 -14.84 -6.05 1.99
N GLY A 97 -14.42 -5.88 0.76
CA GLY A 97 -15.27 -6.02 -0.44
C GLY A 97 -14.64 -6.92 -1.50
N ASN A 98 -14.61 -6.46 -2.75
CA ASN A 98 -14.16 -7.27 -3.87
C ASN A 98 -12.67 -7.64 -3.78
N CYS A 99 -12.41 -8.93 -3.87
CA CYS A 99 -11.05 -9.47 -3.92
C CYS A 99 -10.91 -10.43 -5.11
N SER A 100 -9.94 -10.17 -5.98
CA SER A 100 -9.66 -11.01 -7.16
C SER A 100 -8.43 -11.91 -6.96
N ILE A 101 -7.99 -12.09 -5.70
CA ILE A 101 -6.88 -12.99 -5.36
C ILE A 101 -7.46 -14.36 -4.98
N VAL A 102 -6.89 -15.42 -5.53
CA VAL A 102 -7.14 -16.81 -5.10
C VAL A 102 -5.98 -17.25 -4.21
N THR A 103 -6.27 -17.68 -3.01
CA THR A 103 -5.27 -18.09 -2.01
C THR A 103 -5.08 -19.60 -1.98
N GLY A 104 -3.96 -20.06 -1.40
CA GLY A 104 -3.73 -21.48 -1.11
C GLY A 104 -3.30 -22.32 -2.30
N ILE A 105 -2.92 -21.73 -3.44
CA ILE A 105 -2.40 -22.47 -4.59
C ILE A 105 -0.90 -22.72 -4.35
N PRO A 106 -0.46 -24.01 -4.29
CA PRO A 106 0.93 -24.37 -4.10
C PRO A 106 1.86 -23.73 -5.12
N GLY A 107 2.98 -23.15 -4.67
CA GLY A 107 3.97 -22.48 -5.51
C GLY A 107 3.54 -21.11 -6.06
N ILE A 108 2.31 -20.66 -5.80
CA ILE A 108 1.77 -19.38 -6.32
C ILE A 108 1.28 -18.49 -5.19
N SER A 109 0.29 -18.96 -4.42
CA SER A 109 -0.38 -18.13 -3.39
C SER A 109 -0.48 -18.81 -2.02
N GLU A 110 0.35 -19.81 -1.76
CA GLU A 110 0.37 -20.56 -0.50
C GLU A 110 0.78 -19.68 0.71
N ASN A 111 1.50 -18.60 0.47
CA ASN A 111 1.91 -17.63 1.49
C ASN A 111 0.98 -16.42 1.59
N ILE A 112 -0.16 -16.42 0.87
CA ILE A 112 -1.17 -15.35 0.95
C ILE A 112 -2.34 -15.83 1.81
N ARG A 113 -2.66 -15.06 2.84
CA ARG A 113 -3.86 -15.23 3.65
C ARG A 113 -4.75 -14.00 3.51
N ILE A 114 -6.05 -14.22 3.33
CA ILE A 114 -7.03 -13.15 3.20
C ILE A 114 -8.17 -13.40 4.18
N ASN A 115 -8.46 -12.38 4.98
CA ASN A 115 -9.60 -12.36 5.88
C ASN A 115 -10.58 -11.27 5.42
N GLY A 116 -11.88 -11.61 5.44
CA GLY A 116 -12.93 -10.61 5.27
C GLY A 116 -13.21 -9.89 6.58
N ILE A 117 -13.61 -8.63 6.49
CA ILE A 117 -14.13 -7.88 7.64
C ILE A 117 -15.47 -7.25 7.29
N ILE A 118 -16.51 -7.66 8.01
CA ILE A 118 -17.85 -7.06 7.92
C ILE A 118 -18.28 -6.84 9.35
N ASP A 119 -18.61 -5.60 9.71
CA ASP A 119 -19.05 -5.25 11.04
C ASP A 119 -20.24 -4.29 10.96
N ARG A 120 -20.84 -4.01 12.12
CA ARG A 120 -21.94 -3.03 12.28
C ARG A 120 -21.56 -1.65 11.78
N TYR A 121 -20.33 -1.25 11.99
CA TYR A 121 -19.79 0.02 11.52
C TYR A 121 -18.91 -0.17 10.29
N LEU A 122 -18.91 0.84 9.39
CA LEU A 122 -18.12 0.81 8.19
C LEU A 122 -16.62 0.84 8.50
N GLU A 123 -15.91 -0.22 8.18
CA GLU A 123 -14.46 -0.32 8.28
C GLU A 123 -13.82 0.22 7.00
N HIS A 124 -13.45 1.52 6.99
CA HIS A 124 -13.05 2.24 5.79
C HIS A 124 -11.56 2.58 5.71
N SER A 125 -10.81 2.39 6.78
CA SER A 125 -9.36 2.65 6.80
C SER A 125 -8.58 1.74 5.84
N ARG A 126 -7.54 2.29 5.19
CA ARG A 126 -6.58 1.54 4.40
C ARG A 126 -5.22 1.69 5.03
N ILE A 127 -4.56 0.57 5.26
CA ILE A 127 -3.26 0.49 5.91
C ILE A 127 -2.43 -0.55 5.18
N PHE A 128 -1.18 -0.22 4.89
CA PHE A 128 -0.21 -1.13 4.29
C PHE A 128 1.07 -1.12 5.10
N ILE A 129 1.57 -2.28 5.42
CA ILE A 129 2.82 -2.45 6.15
C ILE A 129 3.72 -3.38 5.36
N PHE A 130 4.94 -2.95 5.13
CA PHE A 130 6.03 -3.71 4.51
C PHE A 130 7.13 -3.88 5.53
N GLU A 131 7.57 -5.12 5.76
CA GLU A 131 8.56 -5.46 6.79
C GLU A 131 9.95 -4.88 6.50
N ASN A 132 10.31 -4.82 5.22
CA ASN A 132 11.53 -4.21 4.71
C ASN A 132 12.80 -4.63 5.48
N ALA A 133 12.92 -5.93 5.75
CA ALA A 133 14.05 -6.51 6.49
C ALA A 133 14.29 -5.92 7.90
N GLY A 134 13.22 -5.46 8.57
CA GLY A 134 13.24 -4.87 9.92
C GLY A 134 13.12 -3.34 9.94
N ASP A 135 13.28 -2.66 8.81
CA ASP A 135 13.03 -1.22 8.68
C ASP A 135 11.61 -1.00 8.13
N MET A 136 10.64 -1.23 9.00
CA MET A 136 9.22 -1.31 8.66
C MET A 136 8.69 -0.02 8.03
N ILE A 137 8.00 -0.16 6.89
CA ILE A 137 7.30 0.94 6.22
C ILE A 137 5.81 0.76 6.44
N CYS A 138 5.19 1.72 7.11
CA CYS A 138 3.75 1.77 7.32
C CYS A 138 3.14 2.94 6.53
N LEU A 139 2.12 2.65 5.72
CA LEU A 139 1.41 3.63 4.91
C LEU A 139 -0.08 3.60 5.25
N THR A 140 -0.71 4.77 5.27
CA THR A 140 -2.17 4.90 5.40
C THR A 140 -2.70 5.94 4.43
N GLY A 141 -3.96 5.84 4.03
CA GLY A 141 -4.58 6.82 3.13
C GLY A 141 -5.88 6.36 2.49
N SER A 142 -6.17 6.88 1.30
CA SER A 142 -7.48 6.75 0.67
C SER A 142 -7.59 5.67 -0.41
N ALA A 143 -6.45 5.16 -0.92
CA ALA A 143 -6.43 4.28 -2.10
C ALA A 143 -6.77 2.82 -1.79
N ASP A 144 -7.70 2.26 -2.55
CA ASP A 144 -7.82 0.82 -2.72
C ASP A 144 -6.92 0.32 -3.87
N TRP A 145 -6.64 -0.97 -3.91
CA TRP A 145 -5.87 -1.58 -4.98
C TRP A 145 -6.74 -1.95 -6.18
N MET A 146 -7.34 -0.91 -6.76
CA MET A 146 -8.19 -0.99 -7.95
C MET A 146 -7.64 -0.10 -9.07
N PRO A 147 -7.79 -0.48 -10.36
CA PRO A 147 -7.35 0.35 -11.49
C PRO A 147 -7.86 1.80 -11.39
N ARG A 148 -9.15 1.99 -11.10
CA ARG A 148 -9.73 3.34 -10.97
C ARG A 148 -9.06 4.21 -9.89
N ASN A 149 -8.63 3.62 -8.78
CA ASN A 149 -7.96 4.34 -7.70
C ASN A 149 -6.51 4.67 -8.06
N LEU A 150 -5.86 3.80 -8.83
CA LEU A 150 -4.44 3.92 -9.16
C LEU A 150 -4.18 4.71 -10.45
N ASP A 151 -5.16 4.83 -11.34
CA ASP A 151 -4.99 5.44 -12.66
C ASP A 151 -5.87 6.66 -12.91
N ASN A 152 -7.03 6.79 -12.25
CA ASN A 152 -8.05 7.79 -12.63
C ASN A 152 -8.46 8.72 -11.49
N ARG A 153 -8.15 8.38 -10.24
CA ARG A 153 -8.51 9.19 -9.08
C ARG A 153 -7.27 9.80 -8.45
N ILE A 154 -7.45 10.96 -7.84
CA ILE A 154 -6.43 11.51 -6.96
C ILE A 154 -6.61 10.85 -5.61
N GLU A 155 -5.68 9.99 -5.27
CA GLU A 155 -5.58 9.28 -4.01
C GLU A 155 -4.20 9.50 -3.41
N VAL A 156 -4.11 9.47 -2.09
CA VAL A 156 -2.84 9.69 -1.38
C VAL A 156 -2.63 8.60 -0.35
N LEU A 157 -1.43 8.03 -0.32
CA LEU A 157 -0.91 7.26 0.79
C LEU A 157 0.22 8.05 1.44
N THR A 158 0.19 8.14 2.77
CA THR A 158 1.18 8.84 3.58
C THR A 158 1.90 7.86 4.51
N PRO A 159 3.21 8.03 4.75
CA PRO A 159 3.89 7.29 5.79
C PRO A 159 3.24 7.54 7.15
N CYS A 160 3.02 6.46 7.92
CA CYS A 160 2.60 6.54 9.29
C CYS A 160 3.86 6.68 10.17
N LEU A 161 4.06 7.85 10.74
CA LEU A 161 5.25 8.21 11.52
C LEU A 161 5.21 7.73 12.99
N LEU A 162 4.18 6.98 13.37
CA LEU A 162 3.99 6.51 14.76
C LEU A 162 4.98 5.42 15.19
N TYR A 163 5.83 4.94 14.28
CA TYR A 163 6.81 3.88 14.54
C TYR A 163 8.27 4.32 14.39
N THR A 164 8.55 5.61 14.29
CA THR A 164 9.93 6.04 14.50
C THR A 164 10.20 5.95 15.99
N SER A 165 11.03 5.01 16.35
CA SER A 165 11.51 4.75 17.71
C SER A 165 12.29 5.95 18.25
N ASP A 166 11.58 6.93 18.79
CA ASP A 166 12.09 7.91 19.74
C ASP A 166 11.21 7.79 20.98
N ALA A 167 11.37 6.67 21.68
CA ALA A 167 10.92 6.42 23.03
C ALA A 167 12.09 5.87 23.84
#